data_ba434088437de45e5fb9bc7c1620a01e
#
_entry.id   ba434088437de45e5fb9bc7c1620a01e
#
_cell.length_a   1.000
_cell.length_b   1.000
_cell.length_c   1.000
_cell.angle_alpha   90.00
_cell.angle_beta   90.00
_cell.angle_gamma   90.00
#
_symmetry.space_group_name_H-M   'P 1'
#
loop_
_entity.id
_entity.type
_entity.pdbx_description
1 polymer ?
#
loop_
_entity_poly.entity_id
_entity_poly.type
_entity_poly.pdbx_seq_one_letter_code
_entity_poly.pdbx_strand_id
1 'polypeptide(L)'
;MVFLVAELGVNWNGDFELVQKMMLNAKTLGCSAVKFQAFNETILGNHPQLSLLMKSAITEENIERVDQIANDIGIEWFCTPMYPEAVAFLNPFVKRFKIRELDGRILLKDQQTQLTEAVINTDKEIFVSSEKSPEFCKYYHNSNIKWMYCVPKYPCSLDEIDFKEISNFHGYSNHCTDITAPVTAAILGAEIIEVHVTADKTKDYVDNNISFDFSELKLLINEIEKLNEK
;
A
#
# COMPACT_ATOMS: atom_id res chain seq x y z
N MET A 1 13.92 -0.63 -12.67
CA MET A 1 13.28 -1.77 -11.96
C MET A 1 12.14 -1.20 -11.13
N VAL A 2 10.93 -1.74 -11.26
CA VAL A 2 9.75 -1.29 -10.51
C VAL A 2 9.89 -1.63 -9.03
N PHE A 3 9.58 -0.69 -8.14
CA PHE A 3 9.45 -0.94 -6.70
C PHE A 3 8.07 -1.54 -6.42
N LEU A 4 8.01 -2.86 -6.28
CA LEU A 4 6.75 -3.58 -6.12
C LEU A 4 6.41 -3.77 -4.64
N VAL A 5 5.22 -3.32 -4.24
CA VAL A 5 4.69 -3.40 -2.89
C VAL A 5 3.57 -4.42 -2.82
N ALA A 6 3.73 -5.43 -1.98
CA ALA A 6 2.64 -6.34 -1.62
C ALA A 6 1.89 -5.78 -0.40
N GLU A 7 0.67 -5.28 -0.61
CA GLU A 7 -0.21 -4.83 0.46
C GLU A 7 -0.86 -6.04 1.14
N LEU A 8 -0.36 -6.39 2.32
CA LEU A 8 -0.97 -7.40 3.18
C LEU A 8 -2.23 -6.84 3.86
N GLY A 9 -2.21 -5.54 4.12
CA GLY A 9 -3.34 -4.78 4.63
C GLY A 9 -4.02 -5.42 5.83
N VAL A 10 -5.24 -5.88 5.62
CA VAL A 10 -6.08 -6.51 6.62
C VAL A 10 -6.28 -8.03 6.39
N ASN A 11 -5.56 -8.63 5.45
CA ASN A 11 -5.73 -10.03 5.05
C ASN A 11 -4.95 -11.05 5.91
N TRP A 12 -4.54 -10.66 7.11
CA TRP A 12 -3.80 -11.55 8.02
C TRP A 12 -4.54 -11.87 9.34
N ASN A 13 -5.68 -11.21 9.62
CA ASN A 13 -6.56 -11.49 10.78
C ASN A 13 -5.85 -11.60 12.14
N GLY A 14 -4.72 -10.91 12.33
CA GLY A 14 -3.93 -10.99 13.57
C GLY A 14 -3.11 -12.27 13.73
N ASP A 15 -3.00 -13.07 12.68
CA ASP A 15 -2.23 -14.31 12.65
C ASP A 15 -0.79 -14.05 12.18
N PHE A 16 0.18 -14.11 13.11
CA PHE A 16 1.59 -13.87 12.82
C PHE A 16 2.27 -14.99 12.02
N GLU A 17 1.79 -16.22 12.09
CA GLU A 17 2.29 -17.30 11.24
C GLU A 17 1.88 -17.04 9.80
N LEU A 18 0.67 -16.53 9.60
CA LEU A 18 0.20 -16.11 8.29
C LEU A 18 1.00 -14.91 7.77
N VAL A 19 1.29 -13.90 8.62
CA VAL A 19 2.16 -12.75 8.26
C VAL A 19 3.52 -13.24 7.78
N GLN A 20 4.17 -14.12 8.56
CA GLN A 20 5.47 -14.68 8.21
C GLN A 20 5.43 -15.39 6.86
N LYS A 21 4.42 -16.21 6.62
CA LYS A 21 4.22 -16.91 5.34
C LYS A 21 4.00 -15.94 4.18
N MET A 22 3.17 -14.92 4.37
CA MET A 22 2.88 -13.93 3.34
C MET A 22 4.11 -13.07 3.00
N MET A 23 4.85 -12.61 4.01
CA MET A 23 6.10 -11.86 3.82
C MET A 23 7.16 -12.71 3.09
N LEU A 24 7.32 -13.98 3.49
CA LEU A 24 8.28 -14.89 2.84
C LEU A 24 7.91 -15.12 1.37
N ASN A 25 6.64 -15.32 1.06
CA ASN A 25 6.17 -15.47 -0.32
C ASN A 25 6.42 -14.19 -1.14
N ALA A 26 6.07 -13.02 -0.59
CA ALA A 26 6.32 -11.75 -1.25
C ALA A 26 7.82 -11.54 -1.55
N LYS A 27 8.69 -11.81 -0.58
CA LYS A 27 10.15 -11.76 -0.74
C LYS A 27 10.64 -12.72 -1.81
N THR A 28 10.20 -13.97 -1.75
CA THR A 28 10.63 -15.03 -2.67
C THR A 28 10.24 -14.74 -4.11
N LEU A 29 9.09 -14.10 -4.31
CA LEU A 29 8.60 -13.69 -5.63
C LEU A 29 9.28 -12.41 -6.15
N GLY A 30 10.00 -11.65 -5.32
CA GLY A 30 10.73 -10.46 -5.76
C GLY A 30 10.05 -9.14 -5.42
N CYS A 31 9.05 -9.12 -4.52
CA CYS A 31 8.53 -7.86 -4.01
C CYS A 31 9.61 -7.07 -3.25
N SER A 32 9.62 -5.76 -3.45
CA SER A 32 10.56 -4.84 -2.80
C SER A 32 10.20 -4.61 -1.33
N ALA A 33 8.90 -4.55 -1.04
CA ALA A 33 8.38 -4.33 0.30
C ALA A 33 7.00 -4.96 0.50
N VAL A 34 6.61 -5.09 1.76
CA VAL A 34 5.23 -5.37 2.16
C VAL A 34 4.64 -4.17 2.89
N LYS A 35 3.31 -4.01 2.85
CA LYS A 35 2.63 -2.90 3.51
C LYS A 35 1.51 -3.39 4.43
N PHE A 36 1.33 -2.65 5.51
CA PHE A 36 0.27 -2.81 6.51
C PHE A 36 -0.48 -1.52 6.75
N GLN A 37 -1.45 -1.56 7.67
CA GLN A 37 -2.29 -0.43 8.03
C GLN A 37 -2.35 -0.29 9.56
N ALA A 38 -2.23 0.94 10.07
CA ALA A 38 -2.41 1.27 11.47
C ALA A 38 -3.66 2.14 11.64
N PHE A 39 -4.69 1.57 12.23
CA PHE A 39 -5.96 2.21 12.51
C PHE A 39 -6.48 1.79 13.89
N ASN A 40 -7.49 2.47 14.38
CA ASN A 40 -8.13 2.19 15.66
C ASN A 40 -9.67 2.23 15.52
N GLU A 41 -10.37 1.88 16.58
CA GLU A 41 -11.83 1.86 16.59
C GLU A 41 -12.46 3.22 16.26
N THR A 42 -11.82 4.32 16.67
CA THR A 42 -12.31 5.67 16.40
C THR A 42 -12.32 5.97 14.91
N ILE A 43 -11.26 5.54 14.18
CA ILE A 43 -11.15 5.72 12.72
C ILE A 43 -12.17 4.85 11.98
N LEU A 44 -12.40 3.63 12.46
CA LEU A 44 -13.34 2.70 11.83
C LEU A 44 -14.81 3.00 12.17
N GLY A 45 -15.06 3.65 13.32
CA GLY A 45 -16.42 3.97 13.78
C GLY A 45 -17.32 2.73 13.85
N ASN A 46 -18.50 2.84 13.28
CA ASN A 46 -19.50 1.75 13.27
C ASN A 46 -19.32 0.80 12.05
N HIS A 47 -18.06 0.49 11.65
CA HIS A 47 -17.82 -0.40 10.52
C HIS A 47 -18.43 -1.80 10.78
N PRO A 48 -19.17 -2.41 9.82
CA PRO A 48 -19.81 -3.71 10.02
C PRO A 48 -18.84 -4.84 10.39
N GLN A 49 -17.60 -4.77 9.93
CA GLN A 49 -16.53 -5.75 10.19
C GLN A 49 -15.50 -5.23 11.22
N LEU A 50 -15.86 -4.30 12.10
CA LEU A 50 -14.94 -3.69 13.06
C LEU A 50 -14.08 -4.71 13.81
N SER A 51 -14.71 -5.74 14.40
CA SER A 51 -14.00 -6.76 15.16
C SER A 51 -13.00 -7.57 14.34
N LEU A 52 -13.26 -7.77 13.05
CA LEU A 52 -12.35 -8.47 12.15
C LEU A 52 -11.19 -7.57 11.74
N LEU A 53 -11.47 -6.34 11.36
CA LEU A 53 -10.48 -5.34 11.00
C LEU A 53 -9.49 -5.09 12.14
N MET A 54 -9.97 -4.87 13.36
CA MET A 54 -9.12 -4.59 14.52
C MET A 54 -8.08 -5.66 14.80
N LYS A 55 -8.31 -6.93 14.42
CA LYS A 55 -7.30 -7.98 14.52
C LYS A 55 -6.07 -7.73 13.64
N SER A 56 -6.26 -7.03 12.53
CA SER A 56 -5.21 -6.76 11.54
C SER A 56 -4.63 -5.35 11.62
N ALA A 57 -4.98 -4.57 12.62
CA ALA A 57 -4.37 -3.26 12.84
C ALA A 57 -2.95 -3.41 13.36
N ILE A 58 -2.02 -2.63 12.82
CA ILE A 58 -0.70 -2.45 13.45
C ILE A 58 -0.88 -1.53 14.66
N THR A 59 -0.39 -1.97 15.81
CA THR A 59 -0.49 -1.28 17.10
C THR A 59 0.86 -1.26 17.81
N GLU A 60 1.00 -0.46 18.87
CA GLU A 60 2.20 -0.48 19.73
C GLU A 60 2.50 -1.86 20.31
N GLU A 61 1.46 -2.68 20.54
CA GLU A 61 1.61 -4.00 21.15
C GLU A 61 2.16 -5.07 20.19
N ASN A 62 1.94 -4.90 18.89
CA ASN A 62 2.28 -5.93 17.90
C ASN A 62 3.38 -5.54 16.91
N ILE A 63 3.75 -4.27 16.86
CA ILE A 63 4.70 -3.73 15.88
C ILE A 63 6.08 -4.38 15.95
N GLU A 64 6.62 -4.59 17.16
CA GLU A 64 7.93 -5.24 17.34
C GLU A 64 7.97 -6.64 16.75
N ARG A 65 6.85 -7.38 16.87
CA ARG A 65 6.76 -8.73 16.31
C ARG A 65 6.69 -8.71 14.78
N VAL A 66 5.97 -7.77 14.20
CA VAL A 66 5.93 -7.59 12.74
C VAL A 66 7.32 -7.22 12.22
N ASP A 67 8.00 -6.28 12.89
CA ASP A 67 9.36 -5.85 12.53
C ASP A 67 10.37 -6.99 12.63
N GLN A 68 10.31 -7.78 13.70
CA GLN A 68 11.18 -8.96 13.85
C GLN A 68 10.99 -9.96 12.72
N ILE A 69 9.74 -10.27 12.34
CA ILE A 69 9.44 -11.18 11.23
C ILE A 69 10.01 -10.63 9.91
N ALA A 70 9.83 -9.34 9.65
CA ALA A 70 10.33 -8.69 8.44
C ALA A 70 11.86 -8.72 8.37
N ASN A 71 12.55 -8.46 9.51
CA ASN A 71 14.00 -8.49 9.62
C ASN A 71 14.55 -9.92 9.43
N ASP A 72 13.92 -10.94 10.02
CA ASP A 72 14.33 -12.34 9.89
C ASP A 72 14.22 -12.84 8.43
N ILE A 73 13.19 -12.38 7.70
CA ILE A 73 12.99 -12.67 6.28
C ILE A 73 13.89 -11.82 5.38
N GLY A 74 14.27 -10.63 5.84
CA GLY A 74 15.03 -9.65 5.07
C GLY A 74 14.19 -8.94 4.01
N ILE A 75 12.93 -8.62 4.32
CA ILE A 75 12.04 -7.82 3.48
C ILE A 75 11.75 -6.48 4.16
N GLU A 76 11.73 -5.41 3.36
CA GLU A 76 11.28 -4.12 3.86
C GLU A 76 9.78 -4.14 4.14
N TRP A 77 9.36 -3.47 5.21
CA TRP A 77 7.97 -3.22 5.48
C TRP A 77 7.70 -1.75 5.81
N PHE A 78 6.48 -1.31 5.55
CA PHE A 78 6.01 0.01 5.93
C PHE A 78 4.50 0.01 6.18
N CYS A 79 3.95 1.17 6.56
CA CYS A 79 2.58 1.22 7.04
C CYS A 79 1.85 2.46 6.54
N THR A 80 0.52 2.34 6.43
CA THR A 80 -0.41 3.45 6.29
C THR A 80 -0.94 3.82 7.67
N PRO A 81 -0.44 4.88 8.34
CA PRO A 81 -1.09 5.40 9.53
C PRO A 81 -2.41 6.08 9.14
N MET A 82 -3.46 5.89 9.93
CA MET A 82 -4.76 6.52 9.72
C MET A 82 -5.13 7.52 10.83
N TYR A 83 -4.24 7.70 11.82
CA TYR A 83 -4.36 8.69 12.90
C TYR A 83 -2.96 9.18 13.31
N PRO A 84 -2.84 10.41 13.88
CA PRO A 84 -1.54 11.05 14.10
C PRO A 84 -0.62 10.27 15.05
N GLU A 85 -1.17 9.69 16.12
CA GLU A 85 -0.39 8.96 17.12
C GLU A 85 0.28 7.70 16.54
N ALA A 86 -0.32 7.11 15.50
CA ALA A 86 0.29 5.96 14.82
C ALA A 86 1.63 6.32 14.18
N VAL A 87 1.81 7.56 13.75
CA VAL A 87 3.08 7.99 13.15
C VAL A 87 4.22 7.90 14.18
N ALA A 88 3.96 8.24 15.43
CA ALA A 88 4.98 8.24 16.48
C ALA A 88 5.54 6.84 16.75
N PHE A 89 4.67 5.83 16.94
CA PHE A 89 5.14 4.48 17.23
C PHE A 89 5.65 3.74 15.98
N LEU A 90 5.15 4.09 14.77
CA LEU A 90 5.65 3.50 13.52
C LEU A 90 7.04 4.05 13.13
N ASN A 91 7.30 5.31 13.44
CA ASN A 91 8.49 6.02 12.96
C ASN A 91 9.82 5.32 13.26
N PRO A 92 10.07 4.70 14.42
CA PRO A 92 11.32 3.98 14.67
C PRO A 92 11.56 2.76 13.78
N PHE A 93 10.50 2.15 13.22
CA PHE A 93 10.54 0.86 12.56
C PHE A 93 10.54 0.95 11.03
N VAL A 94 9.86 1.95 10.46
CA VAL A 94 9.65 2.04 9.02
C VAL A 94 10.59 3.04 8.34
N LYS A 95 10.99 2.78 7.10
CA LYS A 95 11.79 3.71 6.29
C LYS A 95 10.93 4.71 5.53
N ARG A 96 9.67 4.40 5.31
CA ARG A 96 8.71 5.22 4.57
C ARG A 96 7.30 5.09 5.13
N PHE A 97 6.44 6.00 4.72
CA PHE A 97 5.02 5.98 5.07
C PHE A 97 4.14 5.95 3.83
N LYS A 98 2.90 5.48 3.99
CA LYS A 98 1.84 5.65 3.00
C LYS A 98 0.79 6.62 3.52
N ILE A 99 0.36 7.53 2.66
CA ILE A 99 -0.85 8.33 2.85
C ILE A 99 -1.89 7.78 1.86
N ARG A 100 -3.03 7.32 2.38
CA ARG A 100 -4.14 6.80 1.57
C ARG A 100 -4.81 7.94 0.78
N GLU A 101 -5.59 7.57 -0.24
CA GLU A 101 -6.20 8.53 -1.16
C GLU A 101 -7.09 9.56 -0.44
N LEU A 102 -7.89 9.13 0.56
CA LEU A 102 -8.75 10.02 1.34
C LEU A 102 -8.00 11.19 1.99
N ASP A 103 -6.80 10.92 2.51
CA ASP A 103 -5.93 11.93 3.13
C ASP A 103 -5.12 12.69 2.07
N GLY A 104 -4.76 12.04 0.96
CA GLY A 104 -4.10 12.65 -0.19
C GLY A 104 -4.93 13.75 -0.85
N ARG A 105 -6.26 13.63 -0.90
CA ARG A 105 -7.18 14.68 -1.39
C ARG A 105 -7.03 16.00 -0.65
N ILE A 106 -6.61 15.97 0.60
CA ILE A 106 -6.43 17.16 1.43
C ILE A 106 -5.12 17.85 1.03
N LEU A 107 -4.07 17.05 0.81
CA LEU A 107 -2.79 17.57 0.31
C LEU A 107 -2.94 18.19 -1.08
N LEU A 108 -3.76 17.62 -1.97
CA LEU A 108 -4.05 18.20 -3.29
C LEU A 108 -4.65 19.60 -3.23
N LYS A 109 -5.31 19.96 -2.11
CA LYS A 109 -5.88 21.30 -1.87
C LYS A 109 -4.90 22.23 -1.17
N ASP A 110 -3.62 21.86 -1.10
CA ASP A 110 -2.56 22.57 -0.36
C ASP A 110 -2.82 22.68 1.15
N GLN A 111 -3.65 21.80 1.69
CA GLN A 111 -4.01 21.72 3.10
C GLN A 111 -3.34 20.52 3.79
N GLN A 112 -3.29 20.55 5.10
CA GLN A 112 -2.81 19.45 5.94
C GLN A 112 -3.83 19.13 7.02
N THR A 113 -3.90 17.86 7.39
CA THR A 113 -4.48 17.40 8.66
C THR A 113 -3.35 17.17 9.67
N GLN A 114 -3.69 16.98 10.93
CA GLN A 114 -2.71 16.58 11.95
C GLN A 114 -1.96 15.29 11.55
N LEU A 115 -2.64 14.34 10.90
CA LEU A 115 -2.04 13.12 10.39
C LEU A 115 -1.01 13.40 9.29
N THR A 116 -1.41 14.12 8.24
CA THR A 116 -0.51 14.39 7.11
C THR A 116 0.67 15.28 7.52
N GLU A 117 0.47 16.22 8.45
CA GLU A 117 1.52 17.02 9.05
C GLU A 117 2.50 16.13 9.83
N ALA A 118 2.00 15.24 10.69
CA ALA A 118 2.84 14.31 11.44
C ALA A 118 3.70 13.43 10.52
N VAL A 119 3.11 12.90 9.43
CA VAL A 119 3.85 12.08 8.45
C VAL A 119 4.91 12.90 7.73
N ILE A 120 4.59 14.09 7.23
CA ILE A 120 5.53 14.95 6.49
C ILE A 120 6.72 15.36 7.38
N ASN A 121 6.48 15.64 8.66
CA ASN A 121 7.51 16.04 9.63
C ASN A 121 8.46 14.89 10.03
N THR A 122 8.25 13.67 9.55
CA THR A 122 9.21 12.57 9.76
C THR A 122 10.45 12.67 8.87
N ASP A 123 10.43 13.50 7.84
CA ASP A 123 11.45 13.63 6.79
C ASP A 123 11.76 12.32 6.04
N LYS A 124 10.88 11.31 6.16
CA LYS A 124 10.99 10.03 5.45
C LYS A 124 10.34 10.11 4.08
N GLU A 125 10.61 9.09 3.26
CA GLU A 125 9.90 8.93 1.98
C GLU A 125 8.42 8.64 2.23
N ILE A 126 7.55 9.25 1.43
CA ILE A 126 6.11 9.16 1.59
C ILE A 126 5.47 8.80 0.25
N PHE A 127 4.74 7.71 0.21
CA PHE A 127 3.88 7.36 -0.93
C PHE A 127 2.48 7.93 -0.68
N VAL A 128 1.98 8.78 -1.57
CA VAL A 128 0.66 9.41 -1.45
C VAL A 128 -0.23 8.93 -2.58
N SER A 129 -1.32 8.27 -2.26
CA SER A 129 -2.32 7.90 -3.27
C SER A 129 -3.25 9.07 -3.60
N SER A 130 -3.56 9.21 -4.89
CA SER A 130 -4.52 10.19 -5.39
C SER A 130 -5.16 9.70 -6.69
N GLU A 131 -6.45 10.02 -6.88
CA GLU A 131 -7.16 9.83 -8.15
C GLU A 131 -6.85 10.94 -9.15
N LYS A 132 -6.52 12.14 -8.67
CA LYS A 132 -6.28 13.33 -9.51
C LYS A 132 -4.81 13.70 -9.52
N SER A 133 -4.34 14.20 -10.66
CA SER A 133 -2.96 14.65 -10.84
C SER A 133 -2.55 15.67 -9.77
N PRO A 134 -1.37 15.48 -9.15
CA PRO A 134 -0.83 16.40 -8.15
C PRO A 134 -0.04 17.57 -8.75
N GLU A 135 0.04 17.72 -10.05
CA GLU A 135 0.96 18.62 -10.76
C GLU A 135 0.89 20.08 -10.26
N PHE A 136 -0.29 20.54 -9.84
CA PHE A 136 -0.49 21.90 -9.34
C PHE A 136 -0.47 22.02 -7.81
N CYS A 137 -0.21 20.93 -7.11
CA CYS A 137 -0.16 20.90 -5.66
C CYS A 137 1.24 21.33 -5.17
N LYS A 138 1.32 22.15 -4.13
CA LYS A 138 2.61 22.60 -3.55
C LYS A 138 3.51 21.44 -3.08
N TYR A 139 2.94 20.28 -2.81
CA TYR A 139 3.66 19.09 -2.39
C TYR A 139 4.22 18.25 -3.55
N TYR A 140 3.89 18.59 -4.81
CA TYR A 140 4.32 17.85 -5.99
C TYR A 140 5.85 17.80 -6.14
N HIS A 141 6.52 18.91 -5.85
CA HIS A 141 7.97 19.03 -5.95
C HIS A 141 8.73 18.67 -4.65
N ASN A 142 8.03 18.16 -3.63
CA ASN A 142 8.70 17.66 -2.45
C ASN A 142 9.40 16.33 -2.77
N SER A 143 10.73 16.29 -2.69
CA SER A 143 11.54 15.13 -3.08
C SER A 143 11.22 13.86 -2.27
N ASN A 144 10.72 14.03 -1.04
CA ASN A 144 10.34 12.91 -0.19
C ASN A 144 8.96 12.36 -0.52
N ILE A 145 8.16 13.05 -1.34
CA ILE A 145 6.79 12.63 -1.68
C ILE A 145 6.76 12.00 -3.08
N LYS A 146 6.26 10.77 -3.15
CA LYS A 146 6.00 10.03 -4.37
C LYS A 146 4.49 9.84 -4.53
N TRP A 147 3.92 10.47 -5.53
CA TRP A 147 2.49 10.35 -5.81
C TRP A 147 2.18 9.09 -6.59
N MET A 148 1.12 8.40 -6.20
CA MET A 148 0.65 7.15 -6.82
C MET A 148 -0.80 7.34 -7.29
N TYR A 149 -1.04 7.11 -8.57
CA TYR A 149 -2.40 7.08 -9.08
C TYR A 149 -3.19 5.93 -8.47
N CYS A 150 -4.44 6.15 -8.14
CA CYS A 150 -5.36 5.08 -7.73
C CYS A 150 -6.81 5.44 -8.06
N VAL A 151 -7.63 4.44 -8.33
CA VAL A 151 -9.09 4.57 -8.34
C VAL A 151 -9.60 4.18 -6.95
N PRO A 152 -10.26 5.09 -6.19
CA PRO A 152 -10.68 4.83 -4.82
C PRO A 152 -11.98 4.02 -4.74
N LYS A 153 -12.02 2.89 -5.44
CA LYS A 153 -13.13 1.94 -5.49
C LYS A 153 -12.61 0.50 -5.32
N TYR A 154 -13.29 -0.33 -4.54
CA TYR A 154 -12.84 -1.65 -4.07
C TYR A 154 -13.87 -2.75 -4.35
N PRO A 155 -13.76 -3.54 -5.44
CA PRO A 155 -12.82 -3.40 -6.56
C PRO A 155 -13.21 -2.29 -7.54
N CYS A 156 -12.24 -1.85 -8.34
CA CYS A 156 -12.51 -1.12 -9.58
C CYS A 156 -12.38 -2.06 -10.79
N SER A 157 -13.04 -1.70 -11.91
CA SER A 157 -12.89 -2.37 -13.19
C SER A 157 -11.87 -1.65 -14.09
N LEU A 158 -11.37 -2.32 -15.13
CA LEU A 158 -10.36 -1.76 -16.05
C LEU A 158 -10.82 -0.47 -16.73
N ASP A 159 -12.10 -0.36 -17.08
CA ASP A 159 -12.70 0.79 -17.76
C ASP A 159 -12.86 2.02 -16.84
N GLU A 160 -12.71 1.84 -15.54
CA GLU A 160 -12.71 2.94 -14.56
C GLU A 160 -11.31 3.55 -14.36
N ILE A 161 -10.26 2.94 -14.92
CA ILE A 161 -8.87 3.41 -14.79
C ILE A 161 -8.56 4.35 -15.93
N ASP A 162 -8.26 5.61 -15.62
CA ASP A 162 -7.68 6.51 -16.63
C ASP A 162 -6.17 6.27 -16.75
N PHE A 163 -5.80 5.37 -17.63
CA PHE A 163 -4.40 5.02 -17.87
C PHE A 163 -3.55 6.21 -18.34
N LYS A 164 -4.15 7.26 -18.91
CA LYS A 164 -3.40 8.45 -19.33
C LYS A 164 -2.90 9.24 -18.13
N GLU A 165 -3.65 9.22 -17.03
CA GLU A 165 -3.25 9.89 -15.80
C GLU A 165 -2.03 9.25 -15.14
N ILE A 166 -1.79 7.96 -15.31
CA ILE A 166 -0.68 7.25 -14.65
C ILE A 166 0.66 7.91 -14.95
N SER A 167 0.88 8.42 -16.16
CA SER A 167 2.12 9.10 -16.55
C SER A 167 2.40 10.40 -15.78
N ASN A 168 1.41 10.96 -15.09
CA ASN A 168 1.53 12.14 -14.24
C ASN A 168 1.93 11.80 -12.79
N PHE A 169 2.16 10.50 -12.50
CA PHE A 169 2.45 9.99 -11.18
C PHE A 169 3.75 9.19 -11.16
N HIS A 170 4.33 9.04 -9.96
CA HIS A 170 5.50 8.19 -9.76
C HIS A 170 5.13 6.71 -9.71
N GLY A 171 3.88 6.38 -9.42
CA GLY A 171 3.45 5.01 -9.25
C GLY A 171 1.94 4.80 -9.37
N TYR A 172 1.55 3.55 -9.17
CA TYR A 172 0.17 3.09 -9.23
C TYR A 172 -0.19 2.24 -8.01
N SER A 173 -1.28 2.56 -7.32
CA SER A 173 -1.86 1.78 -6.23
C SER A 173 -3.12 1.09 -6.75
N ASN A 174 -3.05 -0.22 -6.93
CA ASN A 174 -4.02 -1.01 -7.67
C ASN A 174 -5.17 -1.52 -6.79
N HIS A 175 -6.40 -1.33 -7.26
CA HIS A 175 -7.62 -1.91 -6.68
C HIS A 175 -8.41 -2.74 -7.73
N CYS A 176 -7.81 -3.00 -8.88
CA CYS A 176 -8.39 -3.84 -9.94
C CYS A 176 -7.90 -5.28 -9.79
N THR A 177 -8.79 -6.25 -9.99
CA THR A 177 -8.46 -7.69 -9.91
C THR A 177 -7.83 -8.24 -11.19
N ASP A 178 -7.75 -7.45 -12.25
CA ASP A 178 -7.10 -7.82 -13.51
C ASP A 178 -5.63 -7.39 -13.50
N ILE A 179 -4.71 -8.34 -13.70
CA ILE A 179 -3.26 -8.08 -13.74
C ILE A 179 -2.88 -7.12 -14.88
N THR A 180 -3.73 -6.95 -15.88
CA THR A 180 -3.50 -6.00 -16.98
C THR A 180 -3.34 -4.58 -16.44
N ALA A 181 -4.04 -4.21 -15.37
CA ALA A 181 -3.97 -2.88 -14.80
C ALA A 181 -2.56 -2.52 -14.29
N PRO A 182 -1.95 -3.27 -13.34
CA PRO A 182 -0.60 -2.96 -12.85
C PRO A 182 0.49 -3.21 -13.91
N VAL A 183 0.31 -4.16 -14.85
CA VAL A 183 1.24 -4.34 -15.98
C VAL A 183 1.22 -3.12 -16.90
N THR A 184 0.04 -2.62 -17.25
CA THR A 184 -0.10 -1.41 -18.06
C THR A 184 0.52 -0.20 -17.36
N ALA A 185 0.33 -0.07 -16.04
CA ALA A 185 0.98 0.99 -15.26
C ALA A 185 2.51 0.92 -15.35
N ALA A 186 3.10 -0.27 -15.28
CA ALA A 186 4.54 -0.47 -15.48
C ALA A 186 5.00 -0.06 -16.89
N ILE A 187 4.23 -0.43 -17.93
CA ILE A 187 4.51 -0.05 -19.32
C ILE A 187 4.49 1.48 -19.49
N LEU A 188 3.60 2.16 -18.80
CA LEU A 188 3.46 3.62 -18.83
C LEU A 188 4.49 4.35 -17.95
N GLY A 189 5.41 3.63 -17.32
CA GLY A 189 6.52 4.21 -16.59
C GLY A 189 6.31 4.35 -15.08
N ALA A 190 5.28 3.72 -14.50
CA ALA A 190 5.14 3.70 -13.05
C ALA A 190 6.36 3.04 -12.40
N GLU A 191 7.07 3.79 -11.55
CA GLU A 191 8.25 3.33 -10.81
C GLU A 191 7.88 2.54 -9.55
N ILE A 192 6.67 2.76 -9.02
CA ILE A 192 6.14 2.13 -7.81
C ILE A 192 4.80 1.49 -8.16
N ILE A 193 4.64 0.22 -7.85
CA ILE A 193 3.36 -0.49 -8.01
C ILE A 193 2.98 -1.16 -6.69
N GLU A 194 1.79 -0.88 -6.20
CA GLU A 194 1.22 -1.47 -5.00
C GLU A 194 0.01 -2.32 -5.38
N VAL A 195 -0.02 -3.56 -4.91
CA VAL A 195 -1.13 -4.50 -5.14
C VAL A 195 -1.51 -5.19 -3.84
N HIS A 196 -2.81 -5.32 -3.58
CA HIS A 196 -3.31 -6.11 -2.47
C HIS A 196 -3.03 -7.59 -2.71
N VAL A 197 -2.62 -8.29 -1.65
CA VAL A 197 -2.33 -9.74 -1.72
C VAL A 197 -3.07 -10.51 -0.63
N THR A 198 -3.37 -11.76 -0.92
CA THR A 198 -4.00 -12.70 0.01
C THR A 198 -3.32 -14.06 -0.06
N ALA A 199 -3.29 -14.75 1.07
CA ALA A 199 -2.78 -16.12 1.11
C ALA A 199 -3.79 -17.16 0.61
N ASP A 200 -5.07 -16.84 0.66
CA ASP A 200 -6.14 -17.80 0.31
C ASP A 200 -7.44 -17.05 -0.04
N LYS A 201 -7.82 -17.06 -1.31
CA LYS A 201 -9.05 -16.42 -1.80
C LYS A 201 -10.33 -17.10 -1.32
N THR A 202 -10.24 -18.30 -0.75
CA THR A 202 -11.40 -19.02 -0.22
C THR A 202 -11.78 -18.61 1.21
N LYS A 203 -10.92 -17.84 1.87
CA LYS A 203 -11.12 -17.33 3.23
C LYS A 203 -11.87 -15.99 3.22
N ASP A 204 -12.54 -15.71 4.32
CA ASP A 204 -13.27 -14.45 4.51
C ASP A 204 -12.32 -13.35 5.05
N TYR A 205 -11.30 -12.99 4.24
CA TYR A 205 -10.47 -11.83 4.52
C TYR A 205 -11.10 -10.58 3.91
N VAL A 206 -10.98 -9.44 4.60
CA VAL A 206 -11.73 -8.23 4.24
C VAL A 206 -11.39 -7.73 2.83
N ASP A 207 -10.11 -7.77 2.44
CA ASP A 207 -9.65 -7.27 1.13
C ASP A 207 -9.52 -8.39 0.07
N ASN A 208 -10.07 -9.59 0.31
CA ASN A 208 -9.95 -10.70 -0.64
C ASN A 208 -10.50 -10.38 -2.03
N ASN A 209 -11.56 -9.58 -2.10
CA ASN A 209 -12.25 -9.23 -3.34
C ASN A 209 -11.42 -8.33 -4.27
N ILE A 210 -10.34 -7.74 -3.79
CA ILE A 210 -9.41 -6.91 -4.59
C ILE A 210 -8.00 -7.47 -4.64
N SER A 211 -7.74 -8.56 -3.91
CA SER A 211 -6.38 -9.09 -3.72
C SER A 211 -6.00 -10.10 -4.79
N PHE A 212 -4.74 -10.10 -5.17
CA PHE A 212 -4.11 -11.21 -5.88
C PHE A 212 -3.68 -12.30 -4.89
N ASP A 213 -3.84 -13.56 -5.24
CA ASP A 213 -3.13 -14.63 -4.57
C ASP A 213 -1.66 -14.68 -5.03
N PHE A 214 -0.83 -15.48 -4.38
CA PHE A 214 0.59 -15.54 -4.72
C PHE A 214 0.89 -16.17 -6.08
N SER A 215 -0.03 -16.92 -6.69
CA SER A 215 0.11 -17.41 -8.05
C SER A 215 -0.16 -16.31 -9.08
N GLU A 216 -1.18 -15.49 -8.85
CA GLU A 216 -1.46 -14.29 -9.66
C GLU A 216 -0.38 -13.22 -9.50
N LEU A 217 0.12 -13.01 -8.26
CA LEU A 217 1.25 -12.12 -8.01
C LEU A 217 2.51 -12.56 -8.77
N LYS A 218 2.79 -13.85 -8.81
CA LYS A 218 3.90 -14.41 -9.61
C LYS A 218 3.74 -14.12 -11.10
N LEU A 219 2.53 -14.27 -11.64
CA LEU A 219 2.25 -13.92 -13.04
C LEU A 219 2.49 -12.44 -13.30
N LEU A 220 1.98 -11.57 -12.43
CA LEU A 220 2.20 -10.12 -12.51
C LEU A 220 3.69 -9.78 -12.53
N ILE A 221 4.48 -10.34 -11.62
CA ILE A 221 5.92 -10.07 -11.53
C ILE A 221 6.63 -10.52 -12.80
N ASN A 222 6.34 -11.71 -13.29
CA ASN A 222 6.93 -12.22 -14.53
C ASN A 222 6.63 -11.30 -15.73
N GLU A 223 5.42 -10.74 -15.82
CA GLU A 223 5.08 -9.79 -16.90
C GLU A 223 5.83 -8.46 -16.74
N ILE A 224 6.00 -7.95 -15.53
CA ILE A 224 6.77 -6.73 -15.27
C ILE A 224 8.29 -6.96 -15.56
N GLU A 225 8.84 -8.11 -15.19
CA GLU A 225 10.24 -8.43 -15.43
C GLU A 225 10.59 -8.46 -16.94
N LYS A 226 9.71 -9.01 -17.77
CA LYS A 226 9.88 -9.00 -19.25
C LYS A 226 10.01 -7.60 -19.83
N LEU A 227 9.49 -6.57 -19.17
CA LEU A 227 9.64 -5.17 -19.62
C LEU A 227 11.05 -4.63 -19.38
N ASN A 228 11.78 -5.19 -18.42
CA ASN A 228 13.14 -4.77 -18.05
C ASN A 228 14.23 -5.49 -18.90
N GLU A 229 13.88 -6.52 -19.67
CA GLU A 229 14.80 -7.28 -20.51
C GLU A 229 15.02 -6.63 -21.91
N LYS A 230 14.45 -5.46 -22.17
CA LYS A 230 14.59 -4.70 -23.42
C LYS A 230 15.47 -3.47 -23.21
#